data_3c4384bfcf305941075182b3bfc22ab7
#
_entry.id   3c4384bfcf305941075182b3bfc22ab7
#
_cell.length_a   1.000
_cell.length_b   1.000
_cell.length_c   1.000
_cell.angle_alpha   90.00
_cell.angle_beta   90.00
_cell.angle_gamma   90.00
#
_symmetry.space_group_name_H-M   'P 1'
#
loop_
_entity.id
_entity.type
_entity.pdbx_description
1 polymer ?
#
loop_
_entity_poly.entity_id
_entity_poly.type
_entity_poly.pdbx_seq_one_letter_code
_entity_poly.pdbx_strand_id
1 'polypeptide(L)'
;MTDQRIRTAVINGFDNAPPLDTGAPIELQFAVDLGAICADAWLDLKGDVRLHDYAAHQAAAFAHGMKAAMQDAGEVDVHRVTISRQAFAAGLMGRVQQHLFAALGMVTREPRTTH
;
A
#
# COMPACT_ATOMS: atom_id res chain seq x y z
N MET A 1 -10.53 21.30 -20.47
CA MET A 1 -10.55 21.06 -20.06
C MET A 1 -10.53 20.64 -19.47
N THR A 2 -10.51 20.56 -19.44
CA THR A 2 -10.66 20.21 -18.90
C THR A 2 -10.39 19.55 -18.00
N ASP A 3 -10.36 18.66 -17.93
CA ASP A 3 -10.16 17.85 -16.77
C ASP A 3 -8.73 17.42 -16.62
N GLN A 4 -8.00 18.26 -15.96
CA GLN A 4 -6.58 18.02 -15.73
C GLN A 4 -6.34 17.29 -14.43
N ARG A 5 -7.33 16.62 -13.92
CA ARG A 5 -7.20 15.96 -12.63
C ARG A 5 -6.10 14.92 -12.65
N ILE A 6 -5.20 14.99 -11.69
CA ILE A 6 -4.14 14.01 -11.54
C ILE A 6 -4.75 12.74 -10.95
N ARG A 7 -4.49 11.63 -11.60
CA ARG A 7 -5.00 10.36 -11.12
C ARG A 7 -4.00 9.73 -10.17
N THR A 8 -4.51 9.18 -9.10
CA THR A 8 -3.69 8.57 -8.07
C THR A 8 -4.03 7.10 -7.90
N ALA A 9 -3.08 6.36 -7.33
CA ALA A 9 -3.25 4.95 -7.07
C ALA A 9 -4.15 4.75 -5.84
N VAL A 10 -5.04 3.78 -5.93
CA VAL A 10 -6.05 3.52 -4.91
C VAL A 10 -5.95 2.07 -4.45
N ILE A 11 -6.12 1.84 -3.16
CA ILE A 11 -6.28 0.50 -2.61
C ILE A 11 -7.76 0.23 -2.51
N ASN A 12 -8.21 -0.85 -3.15
CA ASN A 12 -9.62 -1.20 -3.15
C ASN A 12 -10.10 -1.47 -1.73
N GLY A 13 -11.33 -1.06 -1.46
CA GLY A 13 -11.94 -1.33 -0.17
C GLY A 13 -12.44 -2.77 -0.06
N PHE A 14 -12.79 -3.14 1.15
CA PHE A 14 -13.36 -4.45 1.40
C PHE A 14 -14.23 -4.37 2.65
N ASP A 15 -15.26 -5.20 2.70
CA ASP A 15 -16.15 -5.27 3.87
C ASP A 15 -16.57 -3.87 4.33
N ASN A 16 -16.11 -3.46 5.50
CA ASN A 16 -16.46 -2.16 6.07
C ASN A 16 -15.45 -1.07 5.81
N ALA A 17 -14.39 -1.39 5.09
CA ALA A 17 -13.34 -0.43 4.82
C ALA A 17 -13.54 0.19 3.44
N PRO A 18 -13.58 1.51 3.33
CA PRO A 18 -13.71 2.15 2.02
C PRO A 18 -12.40 2.07 1.25
N PRO A 19 -12.45 2.34 -0.06
CA PRO A 19 -11.23 2.48 -0.84
C PRO A 19 -10.37 3.58 -0.25
N LEU A 20 -9.06 3.43 -0.40
CA LEU A 20 -8.11 4.38 0.13
C LEU A 20 -7.26 4.94 -0.98
N ASP A 21 -7.27 6.26 -1.12
CA ASP A 21 -6.43 6.95 -2.08
C ASP A 21 -5.06 7.16 -1.44
N THR A 22 -4.03 6.57 -2.05
CA THR A 22 -2.69 6.61 -1.48
C THR A 22 -1.96 7.90 -1.76
N GLY A 23 -2.45 8.69 -2.72
CA GLY A 23 -1.73 9.88 -3.15
C GLY A 23 -0.58 9.61 -4.10
N ALA A 24 -0.23 8.35 -4.32
CA ALA A 24 0.83 8.00 -5.25
C ALA A 24 0.31 8.14 -6.69
N PRO A 25 1.19 8.49 -7.65
CA PRO A 25 0.77 8.55 -9.05
C PRO A 25 0.19 7.23 -9.53
N ILE A 26 -0.80 7.32 -10.42
CA ILE A 26 -1.47 6.11 -10.91
C ILE A 26 -0.50 5.15 -11.61
N GLU A 27 0.57 5.68 -12.18
CA GLU A 27 1.58 4.84 -12.83
C GLU A 27 2.24 3.88 -11.86
N LEU A 28 2.16 4.17 -10.57
CA LEU A 28 2.76 3.34 -9.54
C LEU A 28 1.76 2.43 -8.86
N GLN A 29 0.59 2.24 -9.48
CA GLN A 29 -0.42 1.36 -8.91
C GLN A 29 0.12 -0.04 -8.66
N PHE A 30 1.03 -0.52 -9.51
CA PHE A 30 1.62 -1.84 -9.33
C PHE A 30 2.36 -1.95 -7.99
N ALA A 31 3.08 -0.89 -7.61
CA ALA A 31 3.83 -0.90 -6.35
C ALA A 31 2.87 -0.85 -5.17
N VAL A 32 1.83 -0.04 -5.28
CA VAL A 32 0.81 0.05 -4.24
C VAL A 32 0.14 -1.31 -4.04
N ASP A 33 -0.20 -1.99 -5.13
CA ASP A 33 -0.85 -3.29 -5.05
C ASP A 33 0.04 -4.32 -4.37
N LEU A 34 1.32 -4.34 -4.71
CA LEU A 34 2.27 -5.27 -4.09
C LEU A 34 2.42 -4.99 -2.60
N GLY A 35 2.45 -3.71 -2.23
CA GLY A 35 2.50 -3.35 -0.82
C GLY A 35 1.27 -3.85 -0.07
N ALA A 36 0.09 -3.68 -0.68
CA ALA A 36 -1.15 -4.13 -0.06
C ALA A 36 -1.16 -5.64 0.12
N ILE A 37 -0.65 -6.39 -0.86
CA ILE A 37 -0.55 -7.84 -0.76
C ILE A 37 0.37 -8.22 0.40
N CYS A 38 1.47 -7.51 0.56
CA CYS A 38 2.38 -7.77 1.68
C CYS A 38 1.72 -7.47 3.01
N ALA A 39 0.87 -6.45 3.06
CA ALA A 39 0.15 -6.14 4.29
C ALA A 39 -0.78 -7.28 4.69
N ASP A 40 -1.49 -7.84 3.73
CA ASP A 40 -2.37 -8.98 4.00
C ASP A 40 -1.57 -10.17 4.52
N ALA A 41 -0.39 -10.41 3.93
CA ALA A 41 0.48 -11.49 4.38
C ALA A 41 0.98 -11.24 5.80
N TRP A 42 1.28 -9.99 6.13
CA TRP A 42 1.76 -9.66 7.47
C TRP A 42 0.71 -10.00 8.53
N LEU A 43 -0.55 -9.74 8.21
CA LEU A 43 -1.63 -10.04 9.16
C LEU A 43 -1.72 -11.52 9.48
N ASP A 44 -1.32 -12.37 8.54
CA ASP A 44 -1.34 -13.81 8.77
C ASP A 44 -0.22 -14.26 9.70
N LEU A 45 0.77 -13.41 9.95
CA LEU A 45 1.86 -13.75 10.86
C LEU A 45 1.47 -13.62 12.32
N LYS A 46 0.33 -13.01 12.59
CA LYS A 46 -0.28 -12.97 13.93
C LYS A 46 0.65 -12.38 14.99
N GLY A 47 1.36 -11.34 14.62
CA GLY A 47 2.17 -10.61 15.56
C GLY A 47 3.58 -11.14 15.77
N ASP A 48 3.98 -12.16 15.02
CA ASP A 48 5.32 -12.70 15.16
C ASP A 48 6.39 -11.72 14.67
N VAL A 49 6.02 -10.81 13.80
CA VAL A 49 6.95 -9.83 13.25
C VAL A 49 6.35 -8.44 13.42
N ARG A 50 7.16 -7.52 13.92
CA ARG A 50 6.70 -6.15 14.10
C ARG A 50 6.43 -5.51 12.74
N LEU A 51 5.34 -4.75 12.67
CA LEU A 51 4.94 -4.13 11.42
C LEU A 51 6.04 -3.22 10.86
N HIS A 52 6.65 -2.41 11.71
CA HIS A 52 7.69 -1.49 11.26
C HIS A 52 8.86 -2.24 10.60
N ASP A 53 9.31 -3.30 11.25
CA ASP A 53 10.43 -4.09 10.74
C ASP A 53 10.04 -4.81 9.45
N TYR A 54 8.85 -5.36 9.43
CA TYR A 54 8.35 -6.06 8.26
C TYR A 54 8.24 -5.12 7.07
N ALA A 55 7.64 -3.95 7.29
CA ALA A 55 7.45 -2.98 6.21
C ALA A 55 8.78 -2.51 5.65
N ALA A 56 9.74 -2.22 6.53
CA ALA A 56 11.05 -1.77 6.08
C ALA A 56 11.75 -2.85 5.28
N HIS A 57 11.68 -4.09 5.74
CA HIS A 57 12.32 -5.19 5.06
C HIS A 57 11.70 -5.44 3.68
N GLN A 58 10.37 -5.44 3.62
CA GLN A 58 9.68 -5.70 2.36
C GLN A 58 9.92 -4.57 1.36
N ALA A 59 9.91 -3.32 1.83
CA ALA A 59 10.18 -2.19 0.94
C ALA A 59 11.60 -2.25 0.38
N ALA A 60 12.56 -2.63 1.21
CA ALA A 60 13.94 -2.76 0.77
C ALA A 60 14.08 -3.89 -0.26
N ALA A 61 13.41 -5.01 -0.02
CA ALA A 61 13.44 -6.14 -0.95
C ALA A 61 12.81 -5.75 -2.29
N PHE A 62 11.69 -5.03 -2.23
CA PHE A 62 11.02 -4.55 -3.43
C PHE A 62 11.95 -3.65 -4.25
N ALA A 63 12.57 -2.68 -3.57
CA ALA A 63 13.46 -1.75 -4.26
C ALA A 63 14.67 -2.45 -4.84
N HIS A 64 15.21 -3.43 -4.11
CA HIS A 64 16.36 -4.20 -4.59
C HIS A 64 15.99 -4.99 -5.84
N GLY A 65 14.84 -5.66 -5.82
CA GLY A 65 14.38 -6.41 -6.97
C GLY A 65 14.13 -5.53 -8.19
N MET A 66 13.56 -4.36 -7.95
CA MET A 66 13.29 -3.43 -9.04
C MET A 66 14.60 -2.93 -9.67
N LYS A 67 15.58 -2.62 -8.82
CA LYS A 67 16.88 -2.16 -9.29
C LYS A 67 17.57 -3.25 -10.09
N ALA A 68 17.49 -4.48 -9.64
CA ALA A 68 18.09 -5.60 -10.36
C ALA A 68 17.46 -5.79 -11.73
N ALA A 69 16.13 -5.65 -11.82
CA ALA A 69 15.43 -5.76 -13.10
C ALA A 69 15.84 -4.65 -14.04
N MET A 70 16.02 -3.45 -13.52
CA MET A 70 16.47 -2.33 -14.34
C MET A 70 17.89 -2.54 -14.84
N GLN A 71 18.74 -3.12 -14.00
CA GLN A 71 20.11 -3.40 -14.40
C GLN A 71 20.13 -4.41 -15.55
N ASP A 72 19.28 -5.42 -15.49
CA ASP A 72 19.18 -6.39 -16.57
C ASP A 72 18.72 -5.75 -17.86
N ALA A 73 17.87 -4.72 -17.75
CA ALA A 73 17.42 -3.98 -18.93
C ALA A 73 18.43 -2.97 -19.41
N GLY A 74 19.53 -2.79 -18.67
CA GLY A 74 20.62 -1.94 -19.10
C GLY A 74 20.59 -0.53 -18.56
N GLU A 75 19.59 -0.19 -17.76
CA GLU A 75 19.45 1.19 -17.31
C GLU A 75 18.75 1.24 -15.96
N VAL A 76 19.41 1.86 -14.98
CA VAL A 76 18.85 2.01 -13.64
C VAL A 76 18.41 3.45 -13.45
N ASP A 77 17.12 3.62 -13.18
CA ASP A 77 16.53 4.92 -12.87
C ASP A 77 16.33 4.98 -11.35
N VAL A 78 17.27 5.61 -10.66
CA VAL A 78 17.26 5.67 -9.20
C VAL A 78 16.04 6.40 -8.70
N HIS A 79 15.65 7.48 -9.39
CA HIS A 79 14.48 8.23 -8.97
C HIS A 79 13.22 7.36 -9.02
N ARG A 80 13.07 6.59 -10.10
CA ARG A 80 11.91 5.72 -10.23
C ARG A 80 11.89 4.64 -9.15
N VAL A 81 13.06 4.11 -8.80
CA VAL A 81 13.14 3.14 -7.71
C VAL A 81 12.65 3.77 -6.41
N THR A 82 13.10 5.00 -6.15
CA THR A 82 12.75 5.69 -4.91
C THR A 82 11.26 5.94 -4.82
N ILE A 83 10.64 6.49 -5.87
CA ILE A 83 9.21 6.79 -5.81
C ILE A 83 8.38 5.51 -5.79
N SER A 84 8.84 4.46 -6.45
CA SER A 84 8.14 3.18 -6.43
C SER A 84 8.20 2.54 -5.04
N ARG A 85 9.33 2.66 -4.37
CA ARG A 85 9.47 2.17 -3.01
C ARG A 85 8.51 2.92 -2.06
N GLN A 86 8.39 4.22 -2.24
CA GLN A 86 7.46 5.01 -1.45
C GLN A 86 6.02 4.59 -1.71
N ALA A 87 5.68 4.33 -2.96
CA ALA A 87 4.34 3.88 -3.31
C ALA A 87 4.05 2.50 -2.71
N PHE A 88 5.06 1.62 -2.72
CA PHE A 88 4.94 0.31 -2.10
C PHE A 88 4.64 0.45 -0.60
N ALA A 89 5.39 1.30 0.07
CA ALA A 89 5.18 1.53 1.50
C ALA A 89 3.79 2.11 1.77
N ALA A 90 3.34 3.02 0.92
CA ALA A 90 2.00 3.60 1.06
C ALA A 90 0.92 2.53 0.90
N GLY A 91 1.13 1.60 -0.05
CA GLY A 91 0.19 0.51 -0.25
C GLY A 91 0.14 -0.42 0.95
N LEU A 92 1.31 -0.75 1.50
CA LEU A 92 1.38 -1.63 2.66
C LEU A 92 0.70 -1.00 3.87
N MET A 93 1.10 0.22 4.20
CA MET A 93 0.56 0.88 5.38
C MET A 93 -0.92 1.24 5.20
N GLY A 94 -1.30 1.61 3.99
CA GLY A 94 -2.70 1.91 3.70
C GLY A 94 -3.59 0.69 3.87
N ARG A 95 -3.10 -0.46 3.44
CA ARG A 95 -3.88 -1.69 3.60
C ARG A 95 -4.02 -2.07 5.06
N VAL A 96 -2.96 -1.91 5.85
CA VAL A 96 -3.04 -2.14 7.29
C VAL A 96 -4.09 -1.20 7.89
N GLN A 97 -4.09 0.06 7.46
CA GLN A 97 -5.06 1.03 7.93
C GLN A 97 -6.48 0.62 7.58
N GLN A 98 -6.70 0.07 6.38
CA GLN A 98 -8.02 -0.41 6.00
C GLN A 98 -8.48 -1.54 6.91
N HIS A 99 -7.59 -2.47 7.24
CA HIS A 99 -7.93 -3.56 8.14
C HIS A 99 -8.28 -3.04 9.52
N LEU A 100 -7.52 -2.07 10.00
CA LEU A 100 -7.81 -1.46 11.29
C LEU A 100 -9.16 -0.74 11.26
N PHE A 101 -9.41 -0.01 10.19
CA PHE A 101 -10.65 0.71 10.03
C PHE A 101 -11.83 -0.25 10.01
N ALA A 102 -11.69 -1.37 9.30
CA ALA A 102 -12.75 -2.36 9.23
C ALA A 102 -13.04 -2.94 10.61
N ALA A 103 -11.99 -3.23 11.38
CA ALA A 103 -12.15 -3.76 12.73
C ALA A 103 -12.85 -2.77 13.63
N LEU A 104 -12.45 -1.49 13.57
CA LEU A 104 -13.07 -0.47 14.38
C LEU A 104 -14.51 -0.23 13.94
N GLY A 105 -14.77 -0.29 12.65
CA GLY A 105 -16.11 -0.12 12.15
C GLY A 105 -17.06 -1.17 12.65
N MET A 106 -16.56 -2.40 12.78
CA MET A 106 -17.40 -3.47 13.33
C MET A 106 -17.74 -3.24 14.79
N VAL A 107 -16.82 -2.63 15.53
CA VAL A 107 -17.02 -2.37 16.95
C VAL A 107 -17.95 -1.19 17.17
N THR A 108 -17.79 -0.13 16.35
CA THR A 108 -18.49 1.13 16.61
C THR A 108 -19.78 1.27 15.82
N ARG A 109 -20.08 0.34 14.93
CA ARG A 109 -21.22 0.51 14.04
C ARG A 109 -22.54 0.61 14.80
N GLU A 110 -22.71 -0.23 15.79
CA GLU A 110 -23.97 -0.25 16.51
C GLU A 110 -24.32 1.04 17.20
N PRO A 111 -23.39 1.67 17.90
CA PRO A 111 -23.75 2.91 18.55
C PRO A 111 -24.26 3.97 17.56
N ARG A 112 -23.85 3.87 16.33
CA ARG A 112 -24.22 4.86 15.35
C ARG A 112 -25.62 4.68 14.84
N THR A 113 -26.18 3.52 15.03
CA THR A 113 -27.51 3.26 14.53
C THR A 113 -28.58 3.84 15.43
N THR A 114 -28.21 4.42 16.52
CA THR A 114 -29.17 4.95 17.46
C THR A 114 -29.75 6.27 17.05
N HIS A 115 -29.27 6.84 16.03
CA HIS A 115 -29.84 8.12 15.64
C HIS A 115 -31.07 8.02 14.91
#